data_0d6b760d9b3689a5908ce8f78d34977e
#
_entry.id   0d6b760d9b3689a5908ce8f78d34977e
#
_cell.length_a   1.000
_cell.length_b   1.000
_cell.length_c   1.000
_cell.angle_alpha   90.00
_cell.angle_beta   90.00
_cell.angle_gamma   90.00
#
_symmetry.space_group_name_H-M   'P 1'
#
loop_
_entity.id
_entity.type
_entity.pdbx_description
1 polymer ?
#
loop_
_entity_poly.entity_id
_entity_poly.type
_entity_poly.pdbx_seq_one_letter_code
_entity_poly.pdbx_strand_id
1 'polypeptide(L)'
;DPVTLRKIYSIDPNIKYPVKFFVKGEKYKFLGLIESDLHLFGVDEPGEIFLFGTDNMGRDLFSRILLGSQISLTVPIVGMLISFVLGVIIGGISGYFGGFIDNIIQRIIEILRCFPTLPLWMTLSAAIPPQVPVEKIYLYITIILSFIEWTGLARVVRSQFLSLKKEDYVMAAKIAGVNNFKIILVHPERGFMS
;
A
#
# COMPACT_ATOMS: atom_id res chain seq x y z
N ASP A 1 -4.02 41.97 -4.96
CA ASP A 1 -4.35 42.88 -3.84
C ASP A 1 -3.05 43.19 -3.07
N PRO A 2 -2.59 44.43 -3.08
CA PRO A 2 -1.32 44.81 -2.45
C PRO A 2 -1.35 44.72 -0.91
N VAL A 3 -2.52 44.64 -0.29
CA VAL A 3 -2.68 44.57 1.17
C VAL A 3 -2.68 43.11 1.66
N THR A 4 -3.35 42.22 0.93
CA THR A 4 -3.50 40.81 1.33
C THR A 4 -2.53 39.89 0.64
N LEU A 5 -1.72 40.35 -0.33
CA LEU A 5 -0.84 39.56 -1.21
C LEU A 5 -1.57 38.46 -1.95
N ARG A 6 -2.90 38.46 -1.98
CA ARG A 6 -3.70 37.50 -2.73
C ARG A 6 -3.73 37.87 -4.20
N LYS A 7 -3.50 36.91 -5.06
CA LYS A 7 -3.75 37.05 -6.49
C LYS A 7 -5.26 37.19 -6.71
N ILE A 8 -5.66 38.35 -7.29
CA ILE A 8 -7.06 38.57 -7.69
C ILE A 8 -7.12 38.25 -9.17
N TYR A 9 -7.91 37.30 -9.53
CA TYR A 9 -8.17 36.93 -10.92
C TYR A 9 -9.40 37.70 -11.39
N SER A 10 -9.24 38.49 -12.43
CA SER A 10 -10.36 39.14 -13.15
C SER A 10 -10.78 38.24 -14.31
N ILE A 11 -12.09 38.00 -14.42
CA ILE A 11 -12.64 37.28 -15.57
C ILE A 11 -12.67 38.25 -16.76
N ASP A 12 -12.00 37.90 -17.87
CA ASP A 12 -12.16 38.57 -19.12
C ASP A 12 -13.20 37.85 -19.98
N PRO A 13 -14.42 38.37 -20.13
CA PRO A 13 -15.51 37.72 -20.86
C PRO A 13 -15.26 37.62 -22.37
N ASN A 14 -14.29 38.35 -22.88
CA ASN A 14 -13.99 38.42 -24.32
C ASN A 14 -13.05 37.27 -24.77
N ILE A 15 -12.35 36.66 -23.83
CA ILE A 15 -11.40 35.58 -24.12
C ILE A 15 -12.04 34.25 -23.73
N LYS A 16 -12.21 33.36 -24.71
CA LYS A 16 -12.75 32.00 -24.51
C LYS A 16 -11.72 30.99 -24.97
N TYR A 17 -11.36 30.10 -24.08
CA TYR A 17 -10.50 28.95 -24.39
C TYR A 17 -11.36 27.68 -24.52
N PRO A 18 -11.57 27.16 -25.75
CA PRO A 18 -12.33 25.94 -25.92
C PRO A 18 -11.58 24.74 -25.36
N VAL A 19 -12.28 23.90 -24.59
CA VAL A 19 -11.72 22.66 -24.09
C VAL A 19 -11.55 21.69 -25.26
N LYS A 20 -10.36 21.15 -25.39
CA LYS A 20 -10.01 20.12 -26.39
C LYS A 20 -9.68 18.81 -25.69
N PHE A 21 -9.96 17.69 -26.35
CA PHE A 21 -9.57 16.37 -25.88
C PHE A 21 -8.26 15.93 -26.55
N PHE A 22 -7.48 15.14 -25.80
CA PHE A 22 -6.20 14.57 -26.26
C PHE A 22 -5.20 15.64 -26.73
N VAL A 23 -4.97 16.63 -25.86
CA VAL A 23 -4.01 17.70 -26.11
C VAL A 23 -2.62 17.32 -25.63
N LYS A 24 -1.60 17.85 -26.32
CA LYS A 24 -0.21 17.77 -25.85
C LYS A 24 0.03 18.87 -24.82
N GLY A 25 0.63 18.50 -23.71
CA GLY A 25 0.96 19.41 -22.61
C GLY A 25 2.32 19.07 -22.01
N GLU A 26 2.51 19.41 -20.75
CA GLU A 26 3.74 19.09 -20.03
C GLU A 26 3.97 17.57 -19.94
N LYS A 27 5.24 17.16 -20.05
CA LYS A 27 5.61 15.74 -19.95
C LYS A 27 5.40 15.25 -18.53
N TYR A 28 4.70 14.15 -18.39
CA TYR A 28 4.50 13.45 -17.12
C TYR A 28 4.86 11.96 -17.24
N LYS A 29 5.14 11.33 -16.10
CA LYS A 29 5.38 9.89 -16.03
C LYS A 29 4.14 9.16 -15.54
N PHE A 30 3.47 8.48 -16.47
CA PHE A 30 2.33 7.64 -16.11
C PHE A 30 2.81 6.44 -15.27
N LEU A 31 2.29 6.30 -14.05
CA LEU A 31 2.70 5.30 -13.05
C LEU A 31 4.22 5.30 -12.75
N GLY A 32 4.91 6.39 -13.02
CA GLY A 32 6.37 6.48 -12.84
C GLY A 32 7.22 5.72 -13.86
N LEU A 33 6.60 5.07 -14.87
CA LEU A 33 7.26 4.16 -15.81
C LEU A 33 7.27 4.68 -17.26
N ILE A 34 6.16 5.25 -17.71
CA ILE A 34 5.99 5.64 -19.14
C ILE A 34 5.92 7.16 -19.22
N GLU A 35 6.83 7.77 -19.96
CA GLU A 35 6.77 9.20 -20.26
C GLU A 35 5.69 9.46 -21.31
N SER A 36 4.79 10.39 -21.04
CA SER A 36 3.74 10.83 -21.93
C SER A 36 3.60 12.35 -21.84
N ASP A 37 3.25 12.96 -22.97
CA ASP A 37 2.86 14.38 -23.08
C ASP A 37 1.38 14.53 -23.42
N LEU A 38 0.65 13.40 -23.53
CA LEU A 38 -0.74 13.40 -23.95
C LEU A 38 -1.65 13.54 -22.71
N HIS A 39 -2.39 14.64 -22.66
CA HIS A 39 -3.41 14.91 -21.64
C HIS A 39 -4.80 14.59 -22.19
N LEU A 40 -5.67 14.04 -21.35
CA LEU A 40 -7.04 13.66 -21.74
C LEU A 40 -7.85 14.86 -22.22
N PHE A 41 -7.64 16.02 -21.62
CA PHE A 41 -8.27 17.28 -21.99
C PHE A 41 -7.36 18.45 -21.60
N GLY A 42 -7.55 19.58 -22.27
CA GLY A 42 -6.78 20.80 -22.04
C GLY A 42 -7.35 21.98 -22.83
N VAL A 43 -6.67 23.10 -22.76
CA VAL A 43 -6.92 24.30 -23.57
C VAL A 43 -5.61 24.74 -24.20
N ASP A 44 -5.72 25.56 -25.24
CA ASP A 44 -4.53 26.13 -25.87
C ASP A 44 -3.89 27.18 -24.95
N GLU A 45 -2.57 27.30 -25.02
CA GLU A 45 -1.82 28.34 -24.31
C GLU A 45 -2.27 29.75 -24.75
N PRO A 46 -2.31 30.71 -23.84
CA PRO A 46 -1.92 30.69 -22.42
C PRO A 46 -3.04 30.29 -21.43
N GLY A 47 -4.10 29.66 -21.90
CA GLY A 47 -5.21 29.25 -21.04
C GLY A 47 -4.83 28.10 -20.10
N GLU A 48 -5.42 28.08 -18.92
CA GLU A 48 -5.28 27.00 -17.94
C GLU A 48 -6.67 26.51 -17.51
N ILE A 49 -6.79 25.18 -17.26
CA ILE A 49 -8.04 24.58 -16.75
C ILE A 49 -7.83 24.17 -15.29
N PHE A 50 -8.70 24.65 -14.42
CA PHE A 50 -8.77 24.26 -13.03
C PHE A 50 -10.14 23.65 -12.73
N LEU A 51 -10.31 22.36 -12.91
CA LEU A 51 -11.61 21.68 -12.78
C LEU A 51 -12.25 21.88 -11.39
N PHE A 52 -11.46 21.85 -10.33
CA PHE A 52 -11.89 22.08 -8.95
C PHE A 52 -11.37 23.42 -8.39
N GLY A 53 -10.95 24.33 -9.27
CA GLY A 53 -10.35 25.57 -8.88
C GLY A 53 -8.91 25.40 -8.37
N THR A 54 -8.42 26.43 -7.69
CA THR A 54 -7.07 26.48 -7.15
C THR A 54 -7.07 26.57 -5.62
N ASP A 55 -5.96 26.13 -5.03
CA ASP A 55 -5.72 26.35 -3.60
C ASP A 55 -5.31 27.82 -3.32
N ASN A 56 -5.07 28.14 -2.04
CA ASN A 56 -4.65 29.49 -1.62
C ASN A 56 -3.31 29.93 -2.23
N MET A 57 -2.54 29.03 -2.84
CA MET A 57 -1.28 29.30 -3.51
C MET A 57 -1.41 29.31 -5.03
N GLY A 58 -2.63 29.19 -5.58
CA GLY A 58 -2.89 29.16 -7.00
C GLY A 58 -2.58 27.83 -7.70
N ARG A 59 -2.42 26.71 -6.95
CA ARG A 59 -2.11 25.41 -7.51
C ARG A 59 -3.40 24.65 -7.81
N ASP A 60 -3.45 23.91 -8.93
CA ASP A 60 -4.61 23.13 -9.33
C ASP A 60 -4.98 22.05 -8.31
N LEU A 61 -6.20 22.12 -7.78
CA LEU A 61 -6.71 21.18 -6.80
C LEU A 61 -6.94 19.79 -7.40
N PHE A 62 -7.40 19.71 -8.66
CA PHE A 62 -7.68 18.42 -9.30
C PHE A 62 -6.41 17.60 -9.48
N SER A 63 -5.35 18.21 -10.04
CA SER A 63 -4.06 17.54 -10.19
C SER A 63 -3.47 17.09 -8.85
N ARG A 64 -3.63 17.89 -7.81
CA ARG A 64 -3.17 17.54 -6.45
C ARG A 64 -3.95 16.37 -5.85
N ILE A 65 -5.26 16.31 -6.07
CA ILE A 65 -6.08 15.18 -5.61
C ILE A 65 -5.65 13.91 -6.32
N LEU A 66 -5.42 13.95 -7.63
CA LEU A 66 -4.95 12.78 -8.40
C LEU A 66 -3.58 12.28 -7.91
N LEU A 67 -2.61 13.18 -7.73
CA LEU A 67 -1.29 12.83 -7.20
C LEU A 67 -1.38 12.27 -5.77
N GLY A 68 -2.16 12.92 -4.91
CA GLY A 68 -2.39 12.45 -3.55
C GLY A 68 -3.07 11.08 -3.51
N SER A 69 -4.04 10.84 -4.39
CA SER A 69 -4.71 9.55 -4.52
C SER A 69 -3.76 8.44 -4.96
N GLN A 70 -2.88 8.72 -5.92
CA GLN A 70 -1.87 7.75 -6.36
C GLN A 70 -0.99 7.30 -5.19
N ILE A 71 -0.49 8.23 -4.38
CA ILE A 71 0.34 7.93 -3.20
C ILE A 71 -0.48 7.16 -2.16
N SER A 72 -1.68 7.64 -1.85
CA SER A 72 -2.56 7.04 -0.85
C SER A 72 -3.02 5.62 -1.20
N LEU A 73 -3.05 5.25 -2.47
CA LEU A 73 -3.40 3.91 -2.92
C LEU A 73 -2.18 3.00 -3.05
N THR A 74 -1.07 3.50 -3.61
CA THR A 74 0.11 2.66 -3.88
C THR A 74 0.87 2.29 -2.62
N VAL A 75 1.05 3.22 -1.69
CA VAL A 75 1.82 2.99 -0.46
C VAL A 75 1.21 1.88 0.40
N PRO A 76 -0.10 1.87 0.72
CA PRO A 76 -0.71 0.77 1.46
C PRO A 76 -0.66 -0.57 0.74
N ILE A 77 -0.80 -0.58 -0.61
CA ILE A 77 -0.71 -1.83 -1.39
C ILE A 77 0.67 -2.46 -1.23
N VAL A 78 1.74 -1.68 -1.33
CA VAL A 78 3.11 -2.17 -1.11
C VAL A 78 3.26 -2.75 0.30
N GLY A 79 2.80 -2.02 1.32
CA GLY A 79 2.83 -2.48 2.71
C GLY A 79 2.05 -3.78 2.93
N MET A 80 0.84 -3.86 2.36
CA MET A 80 0.00 -5.05 2.43
C MET A 80 0.66 -6.26 1.76
N LEU A 81 1.27 -6.09 0.59
CA LEU A 81 1.95 -7.18 -0.11
C LEU A 81 3.14 -7.72 0.69
N ILE A 82 3.96 -6.84 1.26
CA ILE A 82 5.08 -7.23 2.13
C ILE A 82 4.57 -8.00 3.34
N SER A 83 3.60 -7.45 4.06
CA SER A 83 3.01 -8.09 5.25
C SER A 83 2.34 -9.43 4.90
N PHE A 84 1.67 -9.50 3.75
CA PHE A 84 1.01 -10.71 3.29
C PHE A 84 2.02 -11.82 3.02
N VAL A 85 3.06 -11.54 2.23
CA VAL A 85 4.09 -12.53 1.89
C VAL A 85 4.80 -13.03 3.15
N LEU A 86 5.25 -12.13 4.02
CA LEU A 86 5.90 -12.48 5.27
C LEU A 86 4.97 -13.26 6.20
N GLY A 87 3.73 -12.82 6.35
CA GLY A 87 2.73 -13.45 7.20
C GLY A 87 2.40 -14.88 6.77
N VAL A 88 2.20 -15.09 5.47
CA VAL A 88 1.93 -16.43 4.92
C VAL A 88 3.13 -17.36 5.07
N ILE A 89 4.32 -16.90 4.71
CA ILE A 89 5.53 -17.73 4.77
C ILE A 89 5.85 -18.08 6.23
N ILE A 90 5.97 -17.08 7.10
CA ILE A 90 6.41 -17.32 8.49
C ILE A 90 5.31 -18.02 9.29
N GLY A 91 4.03 -17.66 9.09
CA GLY A 91 2.90 -18.33 9.70
C GLY A 91 2.77 -19.77 9.23
N GLY A 92 2.99 -20.02 7.93
CA GLY A 92 3.02 -21.36 7.35
C GLY A 92 4.14 -22.22 7.93
N ILE A 93 5.37 -21.69 8.04
CA ILE A 93 6.51 -22.38 8.67
C ILE A 93 6.19 -22.70 10.13
N SER A 94 5.69 -21.72 10.90
CA SER A 94 5.30 -21.91 12.30
C SER A 94 4.25 -23.01 12.47
N GLY A 95 3.17 -22.95 11.71
CA GLY A 95 2.10 -23.93 11.74
C GLY A 95 2.51 -25.31 11.21
N TYR A 96 3.38 -25.34 10.17
CA TYR A 96 3.83 -26.59 9.55
C TYR A 96 4.80 -27.38 10.44
N PHE A 97 5.87 -26.76 10.95
CA PHE A 97 6.88 -27.44 11.74
C PHE A 97 6.41 -27.64 13.20
N GLY A 98 5.76 -26.64 13.80
CA GLY A 98 5.37 -26.70 15.22
C GLY A 98 6.56 -26.75 16.18
N GLY A 99 6.30 -27.17 17.41
CA GLY A 99 7.34 -27.43 18.42
C GLY A 99 8.31 -26.26 18.65
N PHE A 100 9.60 -26.52 18.56
CA PHE A 100 10.65 -25.53 18.86
C PHE A 100 10.67 -24.35 17.89
N ILE A 101 10.49 -24.60 16.59
CA ILE A 101 10.44 -23.57 15.55
C ILE A 101 9.24 -22.64 15.79
N ASP A 102 8.09 -23.21 16.08
CA ASP A 102 6.89 -22.46 16.39
C ASP A 102 7.11 -21.57 17.62
N ASN A 103 7.66 -22.12 18.70
CA ASN A 103 7.93 -21.35 19.90
C ASN A 103 8.85 -20.16 19.65
N ILE A 104 9.93 -20.32 18.87
CA ILE A 104 10.82 -19.21 18.52
C ILE A 104 10.07 -18.13 17.76
N ILE A 105 9.33 -18.51 16.70
CA ILE A 105 8.57 -17.58 15.89
C ILE A 105 7.54 -16.82 16.75
N GLN A 106 6.82 -17.51 17.63
CA GLN A 106 5.85 -16.86 18.52
C GLN A 106 6.54 -15.86 19.49
N ARG A 107 7.73 -16.16 20.01
CA ARG A 107 8.51 -15.21 20.83
C ARG A 107 8.91 -13.97 20.05
N ILE A 108 9.36 -14.13 18.81
CA ILE A 108 9.67 -12.98 17.95
C ILE A 108 8.40 -12.13 17.71
N ILE A 109 7.28 -12.76 17.40
CA ILE A 109 6.00 -12.07 17.22
C ILE A 109 5.59 -11.32 18.50
N GLU A 110 5.72 -11.93 19.66
CA GLU A 110 5.42 -11.30 20.95
C GLU A 110 6.27 -10.05 21.18
N ILE A 111 7.58 -10.14 20.97
CA ILE A 111 8.52 -9.00 21.10
C ILE A 111 8.12 -7.88 20.15
N LEU A 112 7.87 -8.18 18.86
CA LEU A 112 7.49 -7.17 17.86
C LEU A 112 6.17 -6.48 18.24
N ARG A 113 5.21 -7.21 18.79
CA ARG A 113 3.92 -6.66 19.21
C ARG A 113 3.93 -5.93 20.55
N CYS A 114 5.01 -5.99 21.31
CA CYS A 114 5.19 -5.16 22.50
C CYS A 114 5.41 -3.68 22.13
N PHE A 115 5.85 -3.39 20.92
CA PHE A 115 6.05 -2.00 20.51
C PHE A 115 4.70 -1.34 20.17
N PRO A 116 4.34 -0.24 20.84
CA PRO A 116 3.14 0.48 20.51
C PRO A 116 3.32 1.18 19.14
N THR A 117 2.43 0.85 18.19
CA THR A 117 2.56 1.29 16.78
C THR A 117 2.52 2.81 16.61
N LEU A 118 1.68 3.52 17.36
CA LEU A 118 1.58 4.99 17.26
C LEU A 118 2.87 5.73 17.66
N PRO A 119 3.47 5.48 18.86
CA PRO A 119 4.77 6.05 19.21
C PRO A 119 5.89 5.68 18.24
N LEU A 120 5.87 4.45 17.71
CA LEU A 120 6.85 4.03 16.71
C LEU A 120 6.70 4.84 15.41
N TRP A 121 5.48 5.06 14.96
CA TRP A 121 5.15 5.90 13.80
C TRP A 121 5.69 7.32 13.98
N MET A 122 5.43 7.93 15.13
CA MET A 122 5.88 9.28 15.44
C MET A 122 7.41 9.40 15.48
N THR A 123 8.08 8.44 16.12
CA THR A 123 9.55 8.44 16.20
C THR A 123 10.20 8.21 14.85
N LEU A 124 9.70 7.28 14.04
CA LEU A 124 10.19 7.05 12.69
C LEU A 124 10.00 8.28 11.80
N SER A 125 8.83 8.90 11.86
CA SER A 125 8.56 10.13 11.11
C SER A 125 9.49 11.27 11.50
N ALA A 126 9.77 11.45 12.79
CA ALA A 126 10.68 12.47 13.31
C ALA A 126 12.16 12.19 13.00
N ALA A 127 12.54 10.94 12.79
CA ALA A 127 13.92 10.55 12.48
C ALA A 127 14.30 10.79 11.01
N ILE A 128 13.32 10.98 10.12
CA ILE A 128 13.57 11.19 8.70
C ILE A 128 13.97 12.66 8.46
N PRO A 129 15.07 12.93 7.72
CA PRO A 129 15.50 14.30 7.42
C PRO A 129 14.42 15.09 6.69
N PRO A 130 14.25 16.40 7.01
CA PRO A 130 13.20 17.25 6.41
C PRO A 130 13.37 17.47 4.89
N GLN A 131 14.53 17.16 4.33
CA GLN A 131 14.82 17.28 2.90
C GLN A 131 14.23 16.12 2.06
N VAL A 132 13.81 15.04 2.71
CA VAL A 132 13.21 13.90 2.01
C VAL A 132 11.78 14.27 1.56
N PRO A 133 11.43 14.06 0.27
CA PRO A 133 10.08 14.28 -0.21
C PRO A 133 9.05 13.49 0.60
N VAL A 134 7.89 14.10 0.87
CA VAL A 134 6.83 13.53 1.71
C VAL A 134 6.39 12.14 1.23
N GLU A 135 6.33 11.93 -0.08
CA GLU A 135 5.96 10.66 -0.72
C GLU A 135 6.91 9.53 -0.32
N LYS A 136 8.22 9.82 -0.28
CA LYS A 136 9.23 8.86 0.14
C LYS A 136 9.19 8.58 1.63
N ILE A 137 8.86 9.59 2.44
CA ILE A 137 8.67 9.41 3.89
C ILE A 137 7.58 8.38 4.15
N TYR A 138 6.41 8.54 3.53
CA TYR A 138 5.32 7.58 3.67
C TYR A 138 5.72 6.17 3.23
N LEU A 139 6.41 6.05 2.10
CA LEU A 139 6.88 4.76 1.60
C LEU A 139 7.85 4.08 2.58
N TYR A 140 8.85 4.80 3.09
CA TYR A 140 9.82 4.25 4.03
C TYR A 140 9.16 3.80 5.34
N ILE A 141 8.30 4.64 5.91
CA ILE A 141 7.55 4.28 7.13
C ILE A 141 6.68 3.05 6.87
N THR A 142 5.97 3.01 5.73
CA THR A 142 5.11 1.87 5.39
C THR A 142 5.91 0.57 5.25
N ILE A 143 7.07 0.61 4.58
CA ILE A 143 7.95 -0.55 4.47
C ILE A 143 8.40 -1.03 5.85
N ILE A 144 8.89 -0.12 6.70
CA ILE A 144 9.36 -0.48 8.05
C ILE A 144 8.22 -1.09 8.89
N LEU A 145 7.03 -0.48 8.86
CA LEU A 145 5.88 -0.99 9.60
C LEU A 145 5.38 -2.33 9.05
N SER A 146 5.49 -2.55 7.75
CA SER A 146 5.11 -3.83 7.15
C SER A 146 5.92 -5.00 7.71
N PHE A 147 7.18 -4.75 8.11
CA PHE A 147 8.01 -5.71 8.83
C PHE A 147 7.55 -5.98 10.28
N ILE A 148 6.52 -5.31 10.77
CA ILE A 148 5.90 -5.56 12.08
C ILE A 148 4.48 -6.12 11.88
N GLU A 149 3.74 -5.59 10.93
CA GLU A 149 2.33 -5.90 10.69
C GLU A 149 2.09 -7.35 10.22
N TRP A 150 3.07 -8.01 9.58
CA TRP A 150 2.95 -9.41 9.17
C TRP A 150 2.62 -10.36 10.35
N THR A 151 2.94 -9.97 11.58
CA THR A 151 2.77 -10.78 12.79
C THR A 151 1.31 -11.18 13.05
N GLY A 152 0.36 -10.29 12.70
CA GLY A 152 -1.07 -10.56 12.80
C GLY A 152 -1.50 -11.69 11.87
N LEU A 153 -1.16 -11.56 10.59
CA LEU A 153 -1.49 -12.55 9.56
C LEU A 153 -0.79 -13.89 9.83
N ALA A 154 0.47 -13.85 10.27
CA ALA A 154 1.21 -15.07 10.59
C ALA A 154 0.52 -15.92 11.67
N ARG A 155 -0.08 -15.31 12.69
CA ARG A 155 -0.87 -16.04 13.69
C ARG A 155 -2.12 -16.68 13.11
N VAL A 156 -2.82 -15.98 12.23
CA VAL A 156 -4.01 -16.51 11.54
C VAL A 156 -3.63 -17.70 10.67
N VAL A 157 -2.62 -17.55 9.83
CA VAL A 157 -2.11 -18.63 8.96
C VAL A 157 -1.65 -19.83 9.79
N ARG A 158 -0.88 -19.59 10.86
CA ARG A 158 -0.46 -20.64 11.79
C ARG A 158 -1.65 -21.42 12.35
N SER A 159 -2.66 -20.70 12.83
CA SER A 159 -3.85 -21.33 13.41
C SER A 159 -4.59 -22.21 12.41
N GLN A 160 -4.72 -21.78 11.16
CA GLN A 160 -5.29 -22.57 10.08
C GLN A 160 -4.47 -23.83 9.80
N PHE A 161 -3.14 -23.73 9.74
CA PHE A 161 -2.27 -24.91 9.57
C PHE A 161 -2.42 -25.92 10.72
N LEU A 162 -2.53 -25.44 11.96
CA LEU A 162 -2.71 -26.30 13.12
C LEU A 162 -4.09 -26.99 13.13
N SER A 163 -5.13 -26.28 12.68
CA SER A 163 -6.47 -26.87 12.50
C SER A 163 -6.47 -27.93 11.43
N LEU A 164 -5.97 -27.60 10.23
CA LEU A 164 -5.89 -28.53 9.10
C LEU A 164 -5.15 -29.83 9.42
N LYS A 165 -4.10 -29.76 10.25
CA LYS A 165 -3.35 -30.96 10.67
C LYS A 165 -4.17 -31.96 11.48
N LYS A 166 -5.27 -31.52 12.10
CA LYS A 166 -6.15 -32.36 12.94
C LYS A 166 -7.30 -32.97 12.15
N GLU A 167 -7.47 -32.58 10.89
CA GLU A 167 -8.54 -33.11 10.04
C GLU A 167 -8.34 -34.59 9.72
N ASP A 168 -9.42 -35.35 9.72
CA ASP A 168 -9.38 -36.80 9.53
C ASP A 168 -8.75 -37.21 8.20
N TYR A 169 -9.01 -36.45 7.13
CA TYR A 169 -8.41 -36.72 5.81
C TYR A 169 -6.89 -36.55 5.79
N VAL A 170 -6.36 -35.55 6.59
CA VAL A 170 -4.92 -35.35 6.73
C VAL A 170 -4.30 -36.51 7.51
N MET A 171 -4.97 -36.98 8.55
CA MET A 171 -4.54 -38.14 9.32
C MET A 171 -4.54 -39.42 8.48
N ALA A 172 -5.60 -39.64 7.71
CA ALA A 172 -5.69 -40.77 6.77
C ALA A 172 -4.58 -40.71 5.69
N ALA A 173 -4.33 -39.55 5.10
CA ALA A 173 -3.27 -39.36 4.11
C ALA A 173 -1.86 -39.60 4.69
N LYS A 174 -1.61 -39.23 5.94
CA LYS A 174 -0.36 -39.54 6.64
C LYS A 174 -0.16 -41.03 6.84
N ILE A 175 -1.20 -41.74 7.24
CA ILE A 175 -1.17 -43.23 7.40
C ILE A 175 -0.89 -43.88 6.04
N ALA A 176 -1.42 -43.33 4.94
CA ALA A 176 -1.16 -43.77 3.58
C ALA A 176 0.24 -43.41 3.05
N GLY A 177 1.10 -42.76 3.85
CA GLY A 177 2.48 -42.41 3.48
C GLY A 177 2.63 -41.19 2.58
N VAL A 178 1.59 -40.36 2.41
CA VAL A 178 1.66 -39.17 1.59
C VAL A 178 2.46 -38.08 2.32
N ASN A 179 3.37 -37.43 1.60
CA ASN A 179 4.19 -36.34 2.15
C ASN A 179 3.31 -35.17 2.58
N ASN A 180 3.56 -34.65 3.79
CA ASN A 180 2.81 -33.53 4.39
C ASN A 180 2.69 -32.30 3.47
N PHE A 181 3.73 -31.97 2.69
CA PHE A 181 3.71 -30.85 1.76
C PHE A 181 2.70 -31.06 0.62
N LYS A 182 2.57 -32.30 0.14
CA LYS A 182 1.62 -32.66 -0.93
C LYS A 182 0.17 -32.64 -0.44
N ILE A 183 -0.06 -32.99 0.83
CA ILE A 183 -1.39 -32.96 1.45
C ILE A 183 -1.92 -31.51 1.54
N ILE A 184 -1.07 -30.55 1.92
CA ILE A 184 -1.43 -29.14 2.08
C ILE A 184 -1.66 -28.45 0.73
N LEU A 185 -0.90 -28.81 -0.32
CA LEU A 185 -1.02 -28.20 -1.66
C LEU A 185 -2.20 -28.74 -2.48
N VAL A 186 -2.57 -30.00 -2.31
CA VAL A 186 -3.52 -30.68 -3.20
C VAL A 186 -4.97 -30.62 -2.68
N HIS A 187 -5.20 -30.33 -1.38
CA HIS A 187 -6.55 -30.35 -0.80
C HIS A 187 -6.96 -29.09 -0.03
N PRO A 188 -6.64 -27.85 -0.50
CA PRO A 188 -7.13 -26.65 0.16
C PRO A 188 -8.65 -26.47 0.04
N GLU A 189 -9.28 -27.07 -0.99
CA GLU A 189 -10.69 -26.81 -1.32
C GLU A 189 -11.68 -27.43 -0.33
N ARG A 190 -11.32 -28.51 0.37
CA ARG A 190 -12.23 -29.20 1.31
C ARG A 190 -12.28 -28.58 2.70
N GLY A 191 -11.30 -27.78 3.10
CA GLY A 191 -11.26 -27.09 4.39
C GLY A 191 -12.00 -25.75 4.44
N PHE A 192 -12.38 -25.21 3.27
CA PHE A 192 -13.09 -23.92 3.18
C PHE A 192 -14.62 -24.04 3.08
N MET A 193 -15.17 -25.25 3.00
CA MET A 193 -16.61 -25.47 2.80
C MET A 193 -17.35 -26.02 4.02
N SER A 194 -16.75 -26.01 5.20
CA SER A 194 -17.45 -26.41 6.44
C SER A 194 -17.58 -25.26 7.42
#